data_a798de1b66100283344391ae09734e59
#
_entry.id   a798de1b66100283344391ae09734e59
#
_cell.length_a   1.000
_cell.length_b   1.000
_cell.length_c   1.000
_cell.angle_alpha   90.00
_cell.angle_beta   90.00
_cell.angle_gamma   90.00
#
_symmetry.space_group_name_H-M   'P 1'
#
loop_
_entity.id
_entity.type
_entity.pdbx_description
1 polymer ?
#
loop_
_entity_poly.entity_id
_entity_poly.type
_entity_poly.pdbx_seq_one_letter_code
_entity_poly.pdbx_strand_id
1 'polypeptide(L)'
;MSSNINDFVIRFANVNGSGSASANGMFAKALFRMGIPVATRNIFPSNIQGLPTWFEVRVSEKGYLGRREGVDIMVAMNAETFAEDIDSILPGGYLLYDNSKPLAKEFLRQDIHEIGIPIATMLLPEFADPKQRSLFKNITYLGALAALLNIEFDVITGMVSTQYKGKDALIEPNIRAL
;
A
#
# COMPACT_ATOMS: atom_id res chain seq x y z
N MET A 1 21.63 -1.32 18.31
CA MET A 1 20.82 -1.65 17.11
C MET A 1 20.90 -0.45 16.20
N SER A 2 21.54 -0.54 15.03
CA SER A 2 21.52 0.57 14.07
C SER A 2 20.09 0.64 13.53
N SER A 3 19.41 1.76 13.75
CA SER A 3 18.13 2.02 13.09
C SER A 3 18.39 2.06 11.59
N ASN A 4 17.90 1.09 10.83
CA ASN A 4 17.92 1.13 9.37
C ASN A 4 16.87 2.15 8.91
N ILE A 5 17.20 3.43 9.10
CA ILE A 5 16.38 4.53 8.64
C ILE A 5 16.38 4.48 7.12
N ASN A 6 15.19 4.41 6.52
CA ASN A 6 15.01 4.39 5.06
C ASN A 6 15.73 3.22 4.33
N ASP A 7 15.75 2.04 4.91
CA ASP A 7 16.25 0.83 4.23
C ASP A 7 15.30 -0.36 4.43
N PHE A 8 14.25 -0.45 3.59
CA PHE A 8 13.19 -1.46 3.70
C PHE A 8 12.53 -1.77 2.35
N VAL A 9 11.77 -2.85 2.34
CA VAL A 9 10.93 -3.28 1.21
C VAL A 9 9.47 -3.24 1.63
N ILE A 10 8.65 -2.52 0.87
CA ILE A 10 7.18 -2.60 0.97
C ILE A 10 6.66 -3.37 -0.22
N ARG A 11 5.76 -4.31 0.02
CA ARG A 11 5.03 -5.02 -1.03
C ARG A 11 3.52 -4.82 -0.86
N PHE A 12 2.87 -4.45 -1.94
CA PHE A 12 1.42 -4.29 -2.03
C PHE A 12 0.86 -5.49 -2.78
N ALA A 13 0.06 -6.30 -2.11
CA ALA A 13 -0.67 -7.41 -2.70
C ALA A 13 -2.09 -6.96 -3.07
N ASN A 14 -2.38 -6.94 -4.34
CA ASN A 14 -3.63 -6.43 -4.88
C ASN A 14 -4.21 -7.39 -5.93
N VAL A 15 -5.37 -6.99 -6.47
CA VAL A 15 -6.00 -7.64 -7.62
C VAL A 15 -5.74 -6.79 -8.85
N ASN A 16 -5.34 -7.43 -9.96
CA ASN A 16 -5.08 -6.73 -11.22
C ASN A 16 -6.37 -6.07 -11.73
N GLY A 17 -6.26 -4.80 -12.16
CA GLY A 17 -7.40 -3.99 -12.60
C GLY A 17 -8.17 -3.30 -11.47
N SER A 18 -7.75 -3.40 -10.21
CA SER A 18 -8.38 -2.71 -9.07
C SER A 18 -8.05 -1.22 -8.96
N GLY A 19 -7.21 -0.67 -9.84
CA GLY A 19 -6.72 0.72 -9.77
C GLY A 19 -5.55 0.92 -8.79
N SER A 20 -5.07 -0.14 -8.14
CA SER A 20 -3.99 -0.09 -7.15
C SER A 20 -2.66 0.42 -7.71
N ALA A 21 -2.37 0.16 -8.99
CA ALA A 21 -1.12 0.61 -9.61
C ALA A 21 -0.93 2.14 -9.51
N SER A 22 -2.01 2.92 -9.64
CA SER A 22 -1.95 4.38 -9.50
C SER A 22 -1.64 4.81 -8.06
N ALA A 23 -2.29 4.22 -7.05
CA ALA A 23 -2.06 4.52 -5.64
C ALA A 23 -0.63 4.14 -5.23
N ASN A 24 -0.20 2.92 -5.58
CA ASN A 24 1.14 2.42 -5.27
C ASN A 24 2.23 3.27 -5.93
N GLY A 25 1.99 3.71 -7.17
CA GLY A 25 2.88 4.63 -7.88
C GLY A 25 2.93 6.03 -7.24
N MET A 26 1.81 6.54 -6.71
CA MET A 26 1.79 7.80 -5.95
C MET A 26 2.62 7.69 -4.68
N PHE A 27 2.51 6.58 -3.94
CA PHE A 27 3.33 6.33 -2.76
C PHE A 27 4.83 6.41 -3.05
N ALA A 28 5.29 5.67 -4.07
CA ALA A 28 6.70 5.69 -4.45
C ALA A 28 7.17 7.08 -4.89
N LYS A 29 6.34 7.82 -5.64
CA LYS A 29 6.64 9.20 -6.04
C LYS A 29 6.68 10.17 -4.86
N ALA A 30 5.83 9.95 -3.83
CA ALA A 30 5.86 10.76 -2.62
C ALA A 30 7.20 10.62 -1.89
N LEU A 31 7.65 9.39 -1.67
CA LEU A 31 8.97 9.13 -1.08
C LEU A 31 10.11 9.78 -1.89
N PHE A 32 10.06 9.64 -3.21
CA PHE A 32 11.05 10.25 -4.09
C PHE A 32 11.06 11.79 -4.00
N ARG A 33 9.88 12.42 -3.91
CA ARG A 33 9.78 13.89 -3.70
C ARG A 33 10.34 14.36 -2.37
N MET A 34 10.29 13.51 -1.35
CA MET A 34 10.93 13.78 -0.05
C MET A 34 12.45 13.54 -0.09
N GLY A 35 13.02 13.25 -1.26
CA GLY A 35 14.46 13.01 -1.42
C GLY A 35 14.93 11.61 -1.04
N ILE A 36 14.00 10.68 -0.82
CA ILE A 36 14.29 9.29 -0.45
C ILE A 36 14.45 8.45 -1.72
N PRO A 37 15.61 7.81 -1.99
CA PRO A 37 15.78 6.96 -3.15
C PRO A 37 14.87 5.73 -3.08
N VAL A 38 14.14 5.47 -4.17
CA VAL A 38 13.24 4.33 -4.29
C VAL A 38 13.39 3.65 -5.63
N ALA A 39 13.23 2.33 -5.65
CA ALA A 39 13.06 1.53 -6.86
C ALA A 39 11.73 0.79 -6.78
N THR A 40 11.00 0.76 -7.88
CA THR A 40 9.70 0.10 -7.95
C THR A 40 9.70 -1.05 -8.94
N ARG A 41 8.90 -2.08 -8.64
CA ARG A 41 8.73 -3.23 -9.51
C ARG A 41 7.30 -3.73 -9.47
N ASN A 42 6.71 -3.96 -10.65
CA ASN A 42 5.48 -4.73 -10.76
C ASN A 42 5.83 -6.22 -10.87
N ILE A 43 5.08 -7.05 -10.17
CA ILE A 43 5.17 -8.51 -10.22
C ILE A 43 3.81 -9.02 -10.68
N PHE A 44 3.76 -9.47 -11.92
CA PHE A 44 2.54 -9.99 -12.54
C PHE A 44 2.74 -11.46 -12.89
N PRO A 45 2.08 -12.40 -12.23
CA PRO A 45 1.98 -13.77 -12.72
C PRO A 45 1.21 -13.84 -14.04
N SER A 46 0.26 -12.89 -14.25
CA SER A 46 -0.58 -12.80 -15.44
C SER A 46 -1.09 -11.39 -15.68
N ASN A 47 -1.33 -11.03 -16.94
CA ASN A 47 -1.96 -9.78 -17.36
C ASN A 47 -3.50 -9.81 -17.28
N ILE A 48 -4.10 -10.91 -16.83
CA ILE A 48 -5.55 -11.08 -16.78
C ILE A 48 -6.11 -10.25 -15.63
N GLN A 49 -7.15 -9.47 -15.91
CA GLN A 49 -7.88 -8.73 -14.89
C GLN A 49 -8.50 -9.69 -13.86
N GLY A 50 -8.44 -9.32 -12.59
CA GLY A 50 -8.96 -10.12 -11.49
C GLY A 50 -7.93 -11.06 -10.86
N LEU A 51 -6.79 -11.33 -11.52
CA LEU A 51 -5.74 -12.17 -10.95
C LEU A 51 -4.83 -11.39 -9.97
N PRO A 52 -4.12 -12.10 -9.09
CA PRO A 52 -3.18 -11.50 -8.16
C PRO A 52 -2.09 -10.67 -8.86
N THR A 53 -1.73 -9.56 -8.26
CA THR A 53 -0.60 -8.72 -8.67
C THR A 53 0.07 -8.12 -7.45
N TRP A 54 1.39 -7.97 -7.53
CA TRP A 54 2.14 -7.29 -6.48
C TRP A 54 2.89 -6.09 -7.04
N PHE A 55 2.96 -5.05 -6.24
CA PHE A 55 3.80 -3.89 -6.49
C PHE A 55 4.80 -3.78 -5.34
N GLU A 56 6.08 -3.77 -5.67
CA GLU A 56 7.15 -3.71 -4.68
C GLU A 56 7.86 -2.36 -4.77
N VAL A 57 8.11 -1.77 -3.61
CA VAL A 57 8.90 -0.55 -3.45
C VAL A 57 10.09 -0.87 -2.57
N ARG A 58 11.28 -0.81 -3.14
CA ARG A 58 12.54 -0.85 -2.42
C ARG A 58 12.93 0.58 -2.04
N VAL A 59 13.04 0.84 -0.76
CA VAL A 59 13.51 2.11 -0.21
C VAL A 59 14.94 1.91 0.28
N SER A 60 15.86 2.83 -0.07
CA SER A 60 17.24 2.75 0.38
C SER A 60 17.86 4.13 0.50
N GLU A 61 18.22 4.52 1.71
CA GLU A 61 18.94 5.78 1.97
C GLU A 61 20.22 5.92 1.12
N LYS A 62 20.92 4.80 0.90
CA LYS A 62 22.15 4.76 0.10
C LYS A 62 21.91 4.67 -1.41
N GLY A 63 20.67 4.66 -1.86
CA GLY A 63 20.32 4.55 -3.27
C GLY A 63 20.58 3.16 -3.88
N TYR A 64 20.61 2.10 -3.08
CA TYR A 64 20.68 0.74 -3.59
C TYR A 64 19.36 0.34 -4.25
N LEU A 65 19.39 0.17 -5.57
CA LEU A 65 18.20 -0.15 -6.38
C LEU A 65 18.02 -1.66 -6.60
N GLY A 66 18.97 -2.46 -6.15
CA GLY A 66 18.92 -3.92 -6.27
C GLY A 66 17.81 -4.55 -5.44
N ARG A 67 17.35 -5.73 -5.90
CA ARG A 67 16.39 -6.53 -5.14
C ARG A 67 16.99 -6.96 -3.81
N ARG A 68 16.19 -6.87 -2.74
CA ARG A 68 16.44 -7.51 -1.46
C ARG A 68 15.41 -8.61 -1.26
N GLU A 69 15.81 -9.75 -0.71
CA GLU A 69 14.86 -10.80 -0.34
C GLU A 69 14.11 -10.42 0.94
N GLY A 70 12.88 -10.93 1.04
CA GLY A 70 11.97 -10.65 2.15
C GLY A 70 11.27 -9.29 2.04
N VAL A 71 10.22 -9.15 2.83
CA VAL A 71 9.34 -7.97 2.86
C VAL A 71 9.31 -7.45 4.29
N ASP A 72 9.59 -6.16 4.47
CA ASP A 72 9.51 -5.52 5.80
C ASP A 72 8.09 -5.05 6.10
N ILE A 73 7.37 -4.57 5.08
CA ILE A 73 5.99 -4.11 5.22
C ILE A 73 5.16 -4.72 4.09
N MET A 74 4.21 -5.56 4.45
CA MET A 74 3.23 -6.12 3.53
C MET A 74 1.90 -5.38 3.66
N VAL A 75 1.38 -4.89 2.53
CA VAL A 75 0.04 -4.32 2.41
C VAL A 75 -0.84 -5.37 1.74
N ALA A 76 -1.49 -6.22 2.52
CA ALA A 76 -2.23 -7.38 2.04
C ALA A 76 -3.71 -7.02 1.79
N MET A 77 -4.04 -6.72 0.53
CA MET A 77 -5.38 -6.34 0.10
C MET A 77 -6.08 -7.39 -0.78
N ASN A 78 -5.40 -8.50 -1.06
CA ASN A 78 -5.94 -9.61 -1.83
C ASN A 78 -6.11 -10.84 -0.93
N ALA A 79 -7.37 -11.28 -0.75
CA ALA A 79 -7.68 -12.44 0.08
C ALA A 79 -7.14 -13.77 -0.49
N GLU A 80 -6.97 -13.87 -1.80
CA GLU A 80 -6.51 -15.11 -2.45
C GLU A 80 -5.04 -15.42 -2.18
N THR A 81 -4.22 -14.38 -1.98
CA THR A 81 -2.77 -14.52 -1.74
C THR A 81 -2.38 -14.30 -0.30
N PHE A 82 -3.35 -14.09 0.59
CA PHE A 82 -3.12 -13.59 1.94
C PHE A 82 -2.15 -14.48 2.75
N ALA A 83 -2.23 -15.80 2.62
CA ALA A 83 -1.30 -16.73 3.27
C ALA A 83 0.14 -16.56 2.76
N GLU A 84 0.33 -16.55 1.45
CA GLU A 84 1.65 -16.34 0.80
C GLU A 84 2.22 -14.96 1.16
N ASP A 85 1.36 -13.94 1.19
CA ASP A 85 1.76 -12.59 1.53
C ASP A 85 2.32 -12.51 2.96
N ILE A 86 1.62 -13.11 3.93
CA ILE A 86 2.07 -13.16 5.33
C ILE A 86 3.39 -13.94 5.44
N ASP A 87 3.52 -15.08 4.79
CA ASP A 87 4.74 -15.91 4.85
C ASP A 87 5.97 -15.17 4.32
N SER A 88 5.78 -14.23 3.40
CA SER A 88 6.87 -13.43 2.83
C SER A 88 7.41 -12.34 3.75
N ILE A 89 6.72 -12.03 4.87
CA ILE A 89 7.12 -10.99 5.81
C ILE A 89 8.29 -11.47 6.65
N LEU A 90 9.33 -10.66 6.72
CA LEU A 90 10.49 -10.92 7.58
C LEU A 90 10.11 -10.86 9.08
N PRO A 91 10.76 -11.62 9.95
CA PRO A 91 10.61 -11.48 11.40
C PRO A 91 10.84 -10.03 11.84
N GLY A 92 9.92 -9.49 12.66
CA GLY A 92 9.90 -8.09 13.07
C GLY A 92 9.28 -7.14 12.02
N GLY A 93 8.82 -7.66 10.88
CA GLY A 93 8.14 -6.89 9.85
C GLY A 93 6.68 -6.58 10.19
N TYR A 94 5.99 -5.90 9.28
CA TYR A 94 4.64 -5.36 9.48
C TYR A 94 3.67 -5.90 8.44
N LEU A 95 2.49 -6.29 8.91
CA LEU A 95 1.34 -6.63 8.10
C LEU A 95 0.29 -5.51 8.20
N LEU A 96 0.01 -4.81 7.11
CA LEU A 96 -1.10 -3.87 7.00
C LEU A 96 -2.24 -4.55 6.22
N TYR A 97 -3.43 -4.59 6.82
CA TYR A 97 -4.58 -5.28 6.23
C TYR A 97 -5.91 -4.61 6.60
N ASP A 98 -6.96 -4.95 5.86
CA ASP A 98 -8.33 -4.49 6.15
C ASP A 98 -8.96 -5.36 7.26
N ASN A 99 -9.03 -4.82 8.48
CA ASN A 99 -9.60 -5.51 9.63
C ASN A 99 -11.11 -5.28 9.82
N SER A 100 -11.83 -4.84 8.79
CA SER A 100 -13.30 -4.78 8.80
C SER A 100 -13.94 -6.16 9.09
N LYS A 101 -13.13 -7.23 8.92
CA LYS A 101 -13.39 -8.58 9.44
C LYS A 101 -12.22 -9.03 10.29
N PRO A 102 -12.45 -9.79 11.37
CA PRO A 102 -11.39 -10.34 12.20
C PRO A 102 -10.40 -11.18 11.36
N LEU A 103 -9.12 -11.08 11.68
CA LEU A 103 -8.09 -11.94 11.10
C LEU A 103 -8.30 -13.38 11.57
N ALA A 104 -8.26 -14.34 10.63
CA ALA A 104 -8.38 -15.76 10.97
C ALA A 104 -7.14 -16.22 11.77
N LYS A 105 -7.35 -17.13 12.74
CA LYS A 105 -6.28 -17.57 13.65
C LYS A 105 -5.06 -18.17 12.94
N GLU A 106 -5.28 -18.81 11.81
CA GLU A 106 -4.23 -19.40 10.98
C GLU A 106 -3.25 -18.37 10.38
N PHE A 107 -3.65 -17.10 10.33
CA PHE A 107 -2.81 -16.01 9.83
C PHE A 107 -2.07 -15.23 10.92
N LEU A 108 -2.29 -15.58 12.19
CA LEU A 108 -1.62 -14.93 13.32
C LEU A 108 -0.16 -15.40 13.39
N ARG A 109 0.78 -14.45 13.37
CA ARG A 109 2.21 -14.68 13.57
C ARG A 109 2.72 -13.87 14.75
N GLN A 110 3.45 -14.50 15.68
CA GLN A 110 3.97 -13.82 16.87
C GLN A 110 5.24 -12.99 16.58
N ASP A 111 5.86 -13.21 15.45
CA ASP A 111 7.13 -12.59 15.05
C ASP A 111 6.96 -11.39 14.10
N ILE A 112 5.72 -10.96 13.84
CA ILE A 112 5.42 -9.78 13.04
C ILE A 112 4.48 -8.82 13.78
N HIS A 113 4.38 -7.59 13.30
CA HIS A 113 3.47 -6.56 13.83
C HIS A 113 2.25 -6.42 12.92
N GLU A 114 1.06 -6.62 13.50
CA GLU A 114 -0.20 -6.49 12.77
C GLU A 114 -0.74 -5.06 12.88
N ILE A 115 -1.08 -4.46 11.74
CA ILE A 115 -1.69 -3.13 11.61
C ILE A 115 -3.02 -3.30 10.87
N GLY A 116 -4.08 -3.49 11.63
CA GLY A 116 -5.43 -3.60 11.09
C GLY A 116 -6.09 -2.24 10.93
N ILE A 117 -6.60 -1.94 9.73
CA ILE A 117 -7.35 -0.72 9.43
C ILE A 117 -8.73 -1.14 8.93
N PRO A 118 -9.83 -0.64 9.52
CA PRO A 118 -11.18 -1.04 9.12
C PRO A 118 -11.63 -0.34 7.81
N ILE A 119 -10.87 -0.54 6.73
CA ILE A 119 -11.00 0.20 5.48
C ILE A 119 -12.40 0.08 4.89
N ALA A 120 -12.93 -1.15 4.77
CA ALA A 120 -14.26 -1.34 4.20
C ALA A 120 -15.34 -0.69 5.07
N THR A 121 -15.20 -0.73 6.41
CA THR A 121 -16.12 -0.08 7.35
C THR A 121 -16.05 1.44 7.23
N MET A 122 -14.85 2.01 7.08
CA MET A 122 -14.66 3.47 6.93
C MET A 122 -15.25 3.99 5.62
N LEU A 123 -15.10 3.26 4.54
CA LEU A 123 -15.56 3.68 3.21
C LEU A 123 -17.08 3.50 3.00
N LEU A 124 -17.74 2.66 3.80
CA LEU A 124 -19.17 2.34 3.62
C LEU A 124 -20.08 3.57 3.75
N PRO A 125 -19.96 4.43 4.77
CA PRO A 125 -20.79 5.63 4.89
C PRO A 125 -20.41 6.74 3.89
N GLU A 126 -19.17 6.77 3.41
CA GLU A 126 -18.64 7.83 2.57
C GLU A 126 -18.98 7.65 1.08
N PHE A 127 -19.04 6.40 0.62
CA PHE A 127 -19.23 6.05 -0.79
C PHE A 127 -20.32 4.99 -0.97
N ALA A 128 -21.46 5.38 -1.52
CA ALA A 128 -22.59 4.47 -1.75
C ALA A 128 -22.28 3.40 -2.81
N ASP A 129 -21.55 3.76 -3.87
CA ASP A 129 -21.22 2.84 -4.98
C ASP A 129 -20.09 1.87 -4.60
N PRO A 130 -20.32 0.54 -4.70
CA PRO A 130 -19.30 -0.48 -4.45
C PRO A 130 -18.04 -0.36 -5.32
N LYS A 131 -18.19 0.11 -6.57
CA LYS A 131 -17.04 0.32 -7.47
C LYS A 131 -16.16 1.45 -6.97
N GLN A 132 -16.77 2.54 -6.51
CA GLN A 132 -16.02 3.64 -5.90
C GLN A 132 -15.31 3.18 -4.64
N ARG A 133 -15.95 2.43 -3.73
CA ARG A 133 -15.30 1.87 -2.55
C ARG A 133 -14.08 1.02 -2.88
N SER A 134 -14.18 0.20 -3.93
CA SER A 134 -13.04 -0.61 -4.39
C SER A 134 -11.85 0.24 -4.84
N LEU A 135 -12.10 1.37 -5.51
CA LEU A 135 -11.05 2.30 -5.93
C LEU A 135 -10.47 3.07 -4.73
N PHE A 136 -11.33 3.61 -3.87
CA PHE A 136 -10.90 4.41 -2.72
C PHE A 136 -10.21 3.58 -1.63
N LYS A 137 -10.45 2.27 -1.55
CA LYS A 137 -9.67 1.35 -0.72
C LYS A 137 -8.16 1.53 -0.92
N ASN A 138 -7.74 1.72 -2.18
CA ASN A 138 -6.33 1.92 -2.52
C ASN A 138 -5.79 3.26 -2.00
N ILE A 139 -6.61 4.29 -1.98
CA ILE A 139 -6.24 5.60 -1.44
C ILE A 139 -6.20 5.57 0.09
N THR A 140 -7.14 4.88 0.73
CA THR A 140 -7.18 4.77 2.19
C THR A 140 -5.96 4.04 2.75
N TYR A 141 -5.52 2.91 2.17
CA TYR A 141 -4.29 2.29 2.66
C TYR A 141 -3.05 3.12 2.35
N LEU A 142 -3.06 3.93 1.29
CA LEU A 142 -1.99 4.89 1.01
C LEU A 142 -1.90 5.95 2.10
N GLY A 143 -3.03 6.51 2.54
CA GLY A 143 -3.09 7.46 3.66
C GLY A 143 -2.57 6.83 4.96
N ALA A 144 -2.99 5.60 5.25
CA ALA A 144 -2.52 4.86 6.41
C ALA A 144 -1.00 4.63 6.40
N LEU A 145 -0.43 4.25 5.25
CA LEU A 145 1.02 4.14 5.09
C LEU A 145 1.73 5.48 5.24
N ALA A 146 1.15 6.55 4.71
CA ALA A 146 1.70 7.89 4.85
C ALA A 146 1.81 8.28 6.33
N ALA A 147 0.76 8.02 7.11
CA ALA A 147 0.76 8.25 8.55
C ALA A 147 1.79 7.37 9.28
N LEU A 148 1.84 6.08 8.97
CA LEU A 148 2.77 5.10 9.58
C LEU A 148 4.24 5.47 9.35
N LEU A 149 4.56 5.97 8.17
CA LEU A 149 5.93 6.28 7.73
C LEU A 149 6.28 7.78 7.85
N ASN A 150 5.42 8.57 8.52
CA ASN A 150 5.58 10.02 8.67
C ASN A 150 5.81 10.75 7.34
N ILE A 151 5.11 10.34 6.28
CA ILE A 151 5.11 11.06 5.01
C ILE A 151 4.27 12.33 5.19
N GLU A 152 4.81 13.47 4.78
CA GLU A 152 4.12 14.75 4.87
C GLU A 152 2.79 14.71 4.10
N PHE A 153 1.69 15.06 4.77
CA PHE A 153 0.34 15.00 4.19
C PHE A 153 0.22 15.87 2.93
N ASP A 154 0.86 17.04 2.92
CA ASP A 154 0.85 17.93 1.76
C ASP A 154 1.54 17.30 0.52
N VAL A 155 2.53 16.45 0.74
CA VAL A 155 3.19 15.71 -0.35
C VAL A 155 2.20 14.72 -0.98
N ILE A 156 1.48 13.95 -0.18
CA ILE A 156 0.49 12.97 -0.67
C ILE A 156 -0.69 13.67 -1.36
N THR A 157 -1.25 14.70 -0.76
CA THR A 157 -2.37 15.46 -1.36
C THR A 157 -1.95 16.17 -2.65
N GLY A 158 -0.72 16.67 -2.70
CA GLY A 158 -0.12 17.21 -3.92
C GLY A 158 0.05 16.14 -5.02
N MET A 159 0.32 14.87 -4.65
CA MET A 159 0.33 13.76 -5.59
C MET A 159 -1.06 13.47 -6.14
N VAL A 160 -2.09 13.45 -5.29
CA VAL A 160 -3.48 13.28 -5.72
C VAL A 160 -3.87 14.38 -6.72
N SER A 161 -3.62 15.65 -6.37
CA SER A 161 -3.91 16.79 -7.24
C SER A 161 -3.18 16.70 -8.58
N THR A 162 -1.95 16.26 -8.59
CA THR A 162 -1.16 16.05 -9.82
C THR A 162 -1.72 14.91 -10.68
N GLN A 163 -2.07 13.77 -10.04
CA GLN A 163 -2.58 12.58 -10.72
C GLN A 163 -3.93 12.85 -11.41
N TYR A 164 -4.77 13.65 -10.78
CA TYR A 164 -6.12 13.96 -11.28
C TYR A 164 -6.24 15.37 -11.91
N LYS A 165 -5.12 15.98 -12.29
CA LYS A 165 -5.10 17.28 -12.98
C LYS A 165 -6.00 17.26 -14.22
N GLY A 166 -6.94 18.22 -14.31
CA GLY A 166 -7.95 18.27 -15.37
C GLY A 166 -9.17 17.36 -15.14
N LYS A 167 -9.24 16.70 -13.98
CA LYS A 167 -10.39 15.90 -13.51
C LYS A 167 -10.74 16.32 -12.08
N ASP A 168 -10.98 17.60 -11.87
CA ASP A 168 -11.07 18.22 -10.54
C ASP A 168 -12.14 17.58 -9.64
N ALA A 169 -13.22 17.06 -10.23
CA ALA A 169 -14.25 16.30 -9.50
C ALA A 169 -13.73 15.03 -8.81
N LEU A 170 -12.54 14.53 -9.19
CA LEU A 170 -11.92 13.37 -8.55
C LEU A 170 -10.95 13.75 -7.42
N ILE A 171 -10.49 15.00 -7.35
CA ILE A 171 -9.46 15.41 -6.39
C ILE A 171 -9.99 15.34 -4.96
N GLU A 172 -11.09 16.05 -4.69
CA GLU A 172 -11.65 16.14 -3.34
C GLU A 172 -12.07 14.77 -2.76
N PRO A 173 -12.80 13.88 -3.50
CA PRO A 173 -13.12 12.55 -2.98
C PRO A 173 -11.89 11.69 -2.66
N ASN A 174 -10.80 11.80 -3.44
CA ASN A 174 -9.57 11.08 -3.16
C ASN A 174 -8.83 11.65 -1.93
N ILE A 175 -8.81 12.97 -1.76
CA ILE A 175 -8.23 13.58 -0.55
C ILE A 175 -9.02 13.19 0.69
N ARG A 176 -10.34 13.10 0.62
CA ARG A 176 -11.20 12.66 1.73
C ARG A 176 -11.01 11.17 2.07
N ALA A 177 -10.62 10.35 1.11
CA ALA A 177 -10.35 8.93 1.32
C ALA A 177 -8.94 8.64 1.88
N LEU A 178 -8.02 9.61 1.87
CA LEU A 178 -6.72 9.57 2.54
C LEU A 178 -6.86 9.64 4.06
#